data_a8ff90808716a87a1a2455b1f94288df
#
_entry.id   a8ff90808716a87a1a2455b1f94288df
#
_cell.length_a   1.000
_cell.length_b   1.000
_cell.length_c   1.000
_cell.angle_alpha   90.00
_cell.angle_beta   90.00
_cell.angle_gamma   90.00
#
_symmetry.space_group_name_H-M   'P 1'
#
loop_
_entity.id
_entity.type
_entity.pdbx_description
1 polymer ?
#
loop_
_entity_poly.entity_id
_entity_poly.type
_entity_poly.pdbx_seq_one_letter_code
_entity_poly.pdbx_strand_id
1 'polypeptide(L)'
;MGTTRLNPWREKLQLFMRNGKGMFGLVLVLIFFASALFAPQLAPHDPFQLNIPARNSGPTIDYFVGTDQLGRDTFSRVLYGGRVALKIAAIGVSVSLLIGLVLGMIAGYGPRWLDNALLLFFDTVRSFPTIVMALAVVALTGPSLGMVMVIVIITSIPGYGRLARTSTLALRNADFITAEQSLGAGPVRVLAGHILPNVIGPLLILAAMDVPVVVTIEAGLSFLGL
;
A
#
# COMPACT_ATOMS: atom_id res chain seq x y z
N MET A 1 -46.35 8.83 4.11
CA MET A 1 -45.45 8.17 3.16
C MET A 1 -44.10 7.96 3.87
N GLY A 2 -43.89 6.75 4.36
CA GLY A 2 -42.66 6.40 5.13
C GLY A 2 -41.50 6.19 4.16
N THR A 3 -40.57 7.11 4.11
CA THR A 3 -39.26 6.90 3.48
C THR A 3 -38.50 5.95 4.37
N THR A 4 -38.47 4.66 4.03
CA THR A 4 -37.55 3.68 4.59
C THR A 4 -36.14 4.21 4.32
N ARG A 5 -35.50 4.77 5.34
CA ARG A 5 -34.08 5.12 5.28
C ARG A 5 -33.32 3.82 5.07
N LEU A 6 -32.93 3.55 3.84
CA LEU A 6 -32.03 2.46 3.52
C LEU A 6 -30.76 2.66 4.32
N ASN A 7 -30.23 1.56 4.87
CA ASN A 7 -28.95 1.57 5.58
C ASN A 7 -27.88 2.22 4.65
N PRO A 8 -27.19 3.29 5.09
CA PRO A 8 -26.28 4.06 4.25
C PRO A 8 -25.19 3.21 3.59
N TRP A 9 -24.86 2.06 4.17
CA TRP A 9 -23.93 1.10 3.57
C TRP A 9 -24.53 0.37 2.37
N ARG A 10 -25.82 0.05 2.39
CA ARG A 10 -26.52 -0.59 1.24
C ARG A 10 -26.61 0.35 0.06
N GLU A 11 -26.89 1.61 0.30
CA GLU A 11 -26.94 2.63 -0.74
C GLU A 11 -25.58 2.82 -1.42
N LYS A 12 -24.50 2.95 -0.62
CA LYS A 12 -23.14 3.03 -1.13
C LYS A 12 -22.74 1.79 -1.94
N LEU A 13 -23.11 0.60 -1.48
CA LEU A 13 -22.83 -0.65 -2.18
C LEU A 13 -23.59 -0.72 -3.51
N GLN A 14 -24.86 -0.31 -3.55
CA GLN A 14 -25.66 -0.26 -4.78
C GLN A 14 -25.08 0.74 -5.79
N LEU A 15 -24.65 1.91 -5.34
CA LEU A 15 -23.98 2.90 -6.19
C LEU A 15 -22.67 2.35 -6.76
N PHE A 16 -21.88 1.65 -5.95
CA PHE A 16 -20.65 1.01 -6.40
C PHE A 16 -20.94 -0.11 -7.43
N MET A 17 -21.91 -0.97 -7.19
CA MET A 17 -22.29 -2.06 -8.12
C MET A 17 -22.84 -1.53 -9.47
N ARG A 18 -23.37 -0.32 -9.51
CA ARG A 18 -23.80 0.35 -10.75
C ARG A 18 -22.66 1.02 -11.51
N ASN A 19 -21.50 1.16 -10.89
CA ASN A 19 -20.31 1.71 -11.53
C ASN A 19 -19.54 0.62 -12.28
N GLY A 20 -19.74 0.50 -13.60
CA GLY A 20 -19.11 -0.53 -14.42
C GLY A 20 -17.58 -0.51 -14.37
N LYS A 21 -16.94 0.68 -14.30
CA LYS A 21 -15.48 0.80 -14.17
C LYS A 21 -14.99 0.27 -12.81
N GLY A 22 -15.73 0.59 -11.74
CA GLY A 22 -15.43 0.09 -10.40
C GLY A 22 -15.58 -1.43 -10.31
N MET A 23 -16.64 -1.99 -10.89
CA MET A 23 -16.85 -3.44 -10.95
C MET A 23 -15.77 -4.16 -11.76
N PHE A 24 -15.39 -3.61 -12.92
CA PHE A 24 -14.30 -4.16 -13.72
C PHE A 24 -12.98 -4.18 -12.94
N GLY A 25 -12.62 -3.06 -12.28
CA GLY A 25 -11.44 -3.00 -11.42
C GLY A 25 -11.48 -4.00 -10.28
N LEU A 26 -12.65 -4.15 -9.60
CA LEU A 26 -12.81 -5.13 -8.53
C LEU A 26 -12.59 -6.57 -9.03
N VAL A 27 -13.14 -6.93 -10.19
CA VAL A 27 -12.95 -8.26 -10.79
C VAL A 27 -11.47 -8.51 -11.07
N LEU A 28 -10.75 -7.56 -11.65
CA LEU A 28 -9.31 -7.71 -11.90
C LEU A 28 -8.51 -7.90 -10.61
N VAL A 29 -8.79 -7.10 -9.58
CA VAL A 29 -8.13 -7.22 -8.26
C VAL A 29 -8.42 -8.59 -7.64
N LEU A 30 -9.67 -9.06 -7.71
CA LEU A 30 -10.04 -10.37 -7.17
C LEU A 30 -9.36 -11.51 -7.94
N ILE A 31 -9.26 -11.44 -9.27
CA ILE A 31 -8.53 -12.43 -10.08
C ILE A 31 -7.05 -12.46 -9.67
N PHE A 32 -6.41 -11.29 -9.58
CA PHE A 32 -5.01 -11.21 -9.17
C PHE A 32 -4.78 -11.74 -7.75
N PHE A 33 -5.65 -11.35 -6.82
CA PHE A 33 -5.57 -11.81 -5.44
C PHE A 33 -5.80 -13.33 -5.33
N ALA A 34 -6.81 -13.84 -6.03
CA ALA A 34 -7.10 -15.28 -6.06
C ALA A 34 -5.96 -16.08 -6.71
N SER A 35 -5.40 -15.61 -7.83
CA SER A 35 -4.28 -16.27 -8.50
C SER A 35 -3.03 -16.35 -7.60
N ALA A 36 -2.73 -15.31 -6.86
CA ALA A 36 -1.63 -15.30 -5.91
C ALA A 36 -1.91 -16.19 -4.68
N LEU A 37 -3.14 -16.16 -4.14
CA LEU A 37 -3.53 -16.96 -2.98
C LEU A 37 -3.47 -18.46 -3.30
N PHE A 38 -4.05 -18.84 -4.44
CA PHE A 38 -4.11 -20.22 -4.91
C PHE A 38 -2.92 -20.62 -5.80
N ALA A 39 -1.83 -19.84 -5.81
CA ALA A 39 -0.63 -20.14 -6.59
C ALA A 39 -0.10 -21.57 -6.40
N PRO A 40 -0.06 -22.18 -5.18
CA PRO A 40 0.40 -23.54 -5.02
C PRO A 40 -0.49 -24.60 -5.69
N GLN A 41 -1.78 -24.31 -5.90
CA GLN A 41 -2.74 -25.19 -6.56
C GLN A 41 -2.82 -24.95 -8.08
N LEU A 42 -2.54 -23.71 -8.50
CA LEU A 42 -2.65 -23.29 -9.90
C LEU A 42 -1.33 -23.44 -10.67
N ALA A 43 -0.18 -23.47 -9.98
CA ALA A 43 1.13 -23.60 -10.61
C ALA A 43 1.34 -25.05 -11.09
N PRO A 44 1.58 -25.27 -12.41
CA PRO A 44 1.82 -26.62 -12.93
C PRO A 44 3.15 -27.21 -12.45
N HIS A 45 4.15 -26.33 -12.19
CA HIS A 45 5.50 -26.74 -11.81
C HIS A 45 5.98 -25.96 -10.57
N ASP A 46 7.02 -26.49 -9.92
CA ASP A 46 7.74 -25.74 -8.89
C ASP A 46 8.43 -24.52 -9.53
N PRO A 47 8.16 -23.26 -9.07
CA PRO A 47 8.72 -22.05 -9.65
C PRO A 47 10.24 -21.96 -9.55
N PHE A 48 10.88 -22.78 -8.73
CA PHE A 48 12.33 -22.84 -8.52
C PHE A 48 13.00 -24.01 -9.22
N GLN A 49 12.24 -24.97 -9.74
CA GLN A 49 12.79 -26.15 -10.41
C GLN A 49 13.51 -25.76 -11.70
N LEU A 50 14.79 -26.13 -11.78
CA LEU A 50 15.63 -25.89 -12.96
C LEU A 50 15.41 -27.01 -13.99
N ASN A 51 15.26 -26.62 -15.26
CA ASN A 51 15.19 -27.54 -16.40
C ASN A 51 16.02 -26.97 -17.57
N ILE A 52 17.33 -27.09 -17.46
CA ILE A 52 18.29 -26.52 -18.44
C ILE A 52 18.02 -26.94 -19.89
N PRO A 53 17.61 -28.21 -20.18
CA PRO A 53 17.23 -28.60 -21.56
C PRO A 53 16.06 -27.80 -22.14
N ALA A 54 15.15 -27.33 -21.29
CA ALA A 54 13.97 -26.55 -21.70
C ALA A 54 14.18 -25.03 -21.61
N ARG A 55 15.42 -24.53 -21.45
CA ARG A 55 15.70 -23.10 -21.32
C ARG A 55 15.22 -22.29 -22.53
N ASN A 56 14.64 -21.10 -22.27
CA ASN A 56 14.12 -20.18 -23.29
C ASN A 56 13.15 -20.85 -24.29
N SER A 57 12.45 -21.90 -23.88
CA SER A 57 11.41 -22.52 -24.68
C SER A 57 10.20 -21.62 -24.76
N GLY A 58 9.61 -21.53 -25.97
CA GLY A 58 8.33 -20.86 -26.19
C GLY A 58 7.17 -21.56 -25.47
N PRO A 59 5.94 -21.01 -25.55
CA PRO A 59 4.74 -21.62 -24.99
C PRO A 59 4.50 -23.02 -25.54
N THR A 60 4.24 -23.97 -24.65
CA THR A 60 3.89 -25.38 -24.94
C THR A 60 2.75 -25.83 -24.07
N ILE A 61 2.27 -27.07 -24.25
CA ILE A 61 1.23 -27.67 -23.39
C ILE A 61 1.76 -27.83 -21.95
N ASP A 62 3.06 -28.11 -21.77
CA ASP A 62 3.69 -28.29 -20.46
C ASP A 62 4.08 -26.93 -19.86
N TYR A 63 4.40 -25.93 -20.67
CA TYR A 63 4.82 -24.60 -20.25
C TYR A 63 3.96 -23.52 -20.91
N PHE A 64 2.84 -23.14 -20.30
CA PHE A 64 1.82 -22.27 -20.90
C PHE A 64 2.34 -20.92 -21.37
N VAL A 65 3.32 -20.35 -20.69
CA VAL A 65 3.96 -19.05 -21.01
C VAL A 65 5.43 -19.24 -21.42
N GLY A 66 5.86 -20.51 -21.54
CA GLY A 66 7.26 -20.84 -21.82
C GLY A 66 8.13 -20.82 -20.55
N THR A 67 9.44 -20.91 -20.76
CA THR A 67 10.44 -21.04 -19.70
C THR A 67 11.46 -19.88 -19.74
N ASP A 68 12.07 -19.61 -18.61
CA ASP A 68 13.12 -18.60 -18.48
C ASP A 68 14.53 -19.12 -18.91
N GLN A 69 15.57 -18.31 -18.70
CA GLN A 69 16.96 -18.61 -19.03
C GLN A 69 17.53 -19.84 -18.29
N LEU A 70 16.89 -20.26 -17.19
CA LEU A 70 17.25 -21.42 -16.40
C LEU A 70 16.29 -22.60 -16.62
N GLY A 71 15.36 -22.48 -17.58
CA GLY A 71 14.34 -23.47 -17.90
C GLY A 71 13.22 -23.57 -16.85
N ARG A 72 13.06 -22.58 -15.96
CA ARG A 72 11.98 -22.56 -14.97
C ARG A 72 10.68 -22.12 -15.62
N ASP A 73 9.56 -22.69 -15.18
CA ASP A 73 8.22 -22.34 -15.70
C ASP A 73 7.85 -20.89 -15.39
N THR A 74 7.71 -20.07 -16.44
CA THR A 74 7.40 -18.66 -16.32
C THR A 74 6.00 -18.44 -15.70
N PHE A 75 5.01 -19.27 -16.03
CA PHE A 75 3.66 -19.15 -15.49
C PHE A 75 3.63 -19.39 -13.99
N SER A 76 4.23 -20.48 -13.51
CA SER A 76 4.35 -20.77 -12.07
C SER A 76 5.07 -19.64 -11.33
N ARG A 77 6.13 -19.08 -11.92
CA ARG A 77 6.87 -17.94 -11.35
C ARG A 77 6.04 -16.67 -11.25
N VAL A 78 5.21 -16.36 -12.24
CA VAL A 78 4.29 -15.21 -12.17
C VAL A 78 3.28 -15.37 -11.04
N LEU A 79 2.70 -16.55 -10.86
CA LEU A 79 1.77 -16.82 -9.76
C LEU A 79 2.42 -16.64 -8.38
N TYR A 80 3.61 -17.21 -8.19
CA TYR A 80 4.34 -17.09 -6.92
C TYR A 80 4.90 -15.68 -6.69
N GLY A 81 5.35 -15.00 -7.74
CA GLY A 81 5.75 -13.59 -7.68
C GLY A 81 4.61 -12.69 -7.21
N GLY A 82 3.38 -12.95 -7.66
CA GLY A 82 2.18 -12.27 -7.17
C GLY A 82 1.99 -12.38 -5.65
N ARG A 83 2.30 -13.52 -5.03
CA ARG A 83 2.24 -13.69 -3.56
C ARG A 83 3.25 -12.79 -2.84
N VAL A 84 4.48 -12.71 -3.35
CA VAL A 84 5.53 -11.85 -2.78
C VAL A 84 5.11 -10.40 -2.89
N ALA A 85 4.69 -9.97 -4.08
CA ALA A 85 4.24 -8.61 -4.35
C ALA A 85 3.06 -8.20 -3.44
N LEU A 86 2.04 -9.06 -3.29
CA LEU A 86 0.90 -8.81 -2.40
C LEU A 86 1.32 -8.72 -0.93
N LYS A 87 2.24 -9.59 -0.48
CA LYS A 87 2.74 -9.56 0.90
C LYS A 87 3.48 -8.25 1.20
N ILE A 88 4.35 -7.82 0.30
CA ILE A 88 5.11 -6.57 0.45
C ILE A 88 4.16 -5.36 0.40
N ALA A 89 3.23 -5.34 -0.56
CA ALA A 89 2.26 -4.26 -0.66
C ALA A 89 1.34 -4.20 0.57
N ALA A 90 0.78 -5.32 1.01
CA ALA A 90 -0.12 -5.36 2.17
C ALA A 90 0.57 -4.89 3.45
N ILE A 91 1.76 -5.41 3.75
CA ILE A 91 2.50 -5.03 4.96
C ILE A 91 3.07 -3.62 4.82
N GLY A 92 3.76 -3.33 3.70
CA GLY A 92 4.43 -2.06 3.47
C GLY A 92 3.45 -0.88 3.50
N VAL A 93 2.37 -0.97 2.73
CA VAL A 93 1.34 0.08 2.65
C VAL A 93 0.62 0.23 4.00
N SER A 94 0.20 -0.86 4.64
CA SER A 94 -0.54 -0.79 5.91
C SER A 94 0.30 -0.18 7.03
N VAL A 95 1.56 -0.61 7.18
CA VAL A 95 2.46 -0.08 8.22
C VAL A 95 2.80 1.38 7.96
N SER A 96 3.12 1.75 6.71
CA SER A 96 3.40 3.13 6.33
C SER A 96 2.20 4.05 6.57
N LEU A 97 1.00 3.59 6.20
CA LEU A 97 -0.25 4.32 6.43
C LEU A 97 -0.49 4.55 7.92
N LEU A 98 -0.36 3.51 8.75
CA LEU A 98 -0.58 3.64 10.19
C LEU A 98 0.42 4.61 10.85
N ILE A 99 1.70 4.45 10.55
CA ILE A 99 2.74 5.35 11.07
C ILE A 99 2.53 6.77 10.55
N GLY A 100 2.36 6.94 9.23
CA GLY A 100 2.15 8.24 8.60
C GLY A 100 0.88 8.93 9.10
N LEU A 101 -0.23 8.21 9.26
CA LEU A 101 -1.47 8.72 9.84
C LEU A 101 -1.23 9.30 11.24
N VAL A 102 -0.61 8.52 12.13
CA VAL A 102 -0.33 8.95 13.51
C VAL A 102 0.58 10.17 13.53
N LEU A 103 1.72 10.11 12.83
CA LEU A 103 2.67 11.23 12.78
C LEU A 103 2.05 12.47 12.14
N GLY A 104 1.27 12.30 11.08
CA GLY A 104 0.59 13.41 10.40
C GLY A 104 -0.49 14.06 11.25
N MET A 105 -1.30 13.28 11.98
CA MET A 105 -2.28 13.83 12.92
C MET A 105 -1.60 14.57 14.06
N ILE A 106 -0.49 14.04 14.61
CA ILE A 106 0.32 14.71 15.62
C ILE A 106 0.89 16.02 15.09
N ALA A 107 1.43 16.03 13.87
CA ALA A 107 1.94 17.24 13.24
C ALA A 107 0.84 18.29 13.03
N GLY A 108 -0.33 17.90 12.51
CA GLY A 108 -1.42 18.82 12.22
C GLY A 108 -2.14 19.38 13.43
N TYR A 109 -2.19 18.63 14.53
CA TYR A 109 -2.89 19.04 15.75
C TYR A 109 -1.96 19.64 16.81
N GLY A 110 -0.71 19.22 16.84
CA GLY A 110 0.28 19.56 17.85
C GLY A 110 0.86 20.99 17.73
N PRO A 111 1.82 21.31 18.58
CA PRO A 111 2.51 22.60 18.57
C PRO A 111 3.41 22.76 17.33
N ARG A 112 3.69 24.02 16.97
CA ARG A 112 4.46 24.36 15.75
C ARG A 112 5.85 23.71 15.68
N TRP A 113 6.54 23.59 16.82
CA TRP A 113 7.87 22.96 16.83
C TRP A 113 7.83 21.49 16.41
N LEU A 114 6.80 20.75 16.85
CA LEU A 114 6.61 19.34 16.53
C LEU A 114 6.19 19.17 15.06
N ASP A 115 5.32 20.05 14.57
CA ASP A 115 4.97 20.14 13.16
C ASP A 115 6.20 20.34 12.27
N ASN A 116 7.03 21.34 12.61
CA ASN A 116 8.26 21.62 11.86
C ASN A 116 9.26 20.46 11.91
N ALA A 117 9.41 19.79 13.05
CA ALA A 117 10.30 18.65 13.18
C ALA A 117 9.85 17.46 12.34
N LEU A 118 8.54 17.16 12.34
CA LEU A 118 7.99 16.09 11.54
C LEU A 118 8.01 16.40 10.04
N LEU A 119 7.77 17.64 9.64
CA LEU A 119 7.94 18.07 8.25
C LEU A 119 9.41 17.93 7.80
N LEU A 120 10.36 18.36 8.62
CA LEU A 120 11.79 18.20 8.32
C LEU A 120 12.14 16.71 8.14
N PHE A 121 11.61 15.82 9.00
CA PHE A 121 11.78 14.38 8.84
C PHE A 121 11.20 13.89 7.51
N PHE A 122 9.96 14.29 7.17
CA PHE A 122 9.33 13.89 5.91
C PHE A 122 10.10 14.40 4.69
N ASP A 123 10.61 15.63 4.75
CA ASP A 123 11.39 16.23 3.67
C ASP A 123 12.75 15.55 3.51
N THR A 124 13.42 15.24 4.63
CA THR A 124 14.70 14.53 4.62
C THR A 124 14.57 13.15 3.98
N VAL A 125 13.55 12.36 4.36
CA VAL A 125 13.32 11.04 3.75
C VAL A 125 13.03 11.17 2.25
N ARG A 126 12.26 12.17 1.83
CA ARG A 126 11.92 12.39 0.41
C ARG A 126 13.02 13.02 -0.42
N SER A 127 14.06 13.55 0.20
CA SER A 127 15.20 14.11 -0.52
C SER A 127 16.03 13.05 -1.24
N PHE A 128 15.93 11.81 -0.81
CA PHE A 128 16.62 10.69 -1.44
C PHE A 128 15.71 9.95 -2.44
N PRO A 129 16.18 9.75 -3.70
CA PRO A 129 15.47 8.86 -4.61
C PRO A 129 15.35 7.45 -4.00
N THR A 130 14.13 6.89 -3.95
CA THR A 130 13.84 5.61 -3.26
C THR A 130 14.77 4.48 -3.70
N ILE A 131 15.02 4.36 -5.01
CA ILE A 131 15.91 3.32 -5.57
C ILE A 131 17.35 3.50 -5.09
N VAL A 132 17.84 4.74 -5.04
CA VAL A 132 19.22 5.03 -4.58
C VAL A 132 19.37 4.68 -3.11
N MET A 133 18.39 5.04 -2.29
CA MET A 133 18.38 4.67 -0.87
C MET A 133 18.32 3.16 -0.68
N ALA A 134 17.52 2.46 -1.48
CA ALA A 134 17.42 1.01 -1.45
C ALA A 134 18.76 0.34 -1.79
N LEU A 135 19.41 0.77 -2.86
CA LEU A 135 20.73 0.27 -3.25
C LEU A 135 21.79 0.50 -2.15
N ALA A 136 21.80 1.69 -1.55
CA ALA A 136 22.75 2.02 -0.48
C ALA A 136 22.54 1.13 0.76
N VAL A 137 21.29 0.92 1.18
CA VAL A 137 20.97 0.07 2.33
C VAL A 137 21.37 -1.38 2.05
N VAL A 138 20.98 -1.92 0.88
CA VAL A 138 21.28 -3.31 0.54
C VAL A 138 22.78 -3.54 0.34
N ALA A 139 23.52 -2.57 -0.17
CA ALA A 139 24.99 -2.67 -0.26
C ALA A 139 25.65 -2.85 1.12
N LEU A 140 25.05 -2.31 2.19
CA LEU A 140 25.56 -2.41 3.56
C LEU A 140 25.05 -3.65 4.29
N THR A 141 23.82 -4.10 4.02
CA THR A 141 23.14 -5.14 4.81
C THR A 141 23.03 -6.48 4.08
N GLY A 142 23.29 -6.50 2.79
CA GLY A 142 22.99 -7.61 1.89
C GLY A 142 21.51 -7.62 1.42
N PRO A 143 21.22 -8.38 0.35
CA PRO A 143 19.88 -8.48 -0.21
C PRO A 143 18.94 -9.29 0.70
N SER A 144 17.78 -8.72 1.04
CA SER A 144 16.72 -9.44 1.74
C SER A 144 15.35 -8.80 1.54
N LEU A 145 14.30 -9.62 1.44
CA LEU A 145 12.91 -9.15 1.36
C LEU A 145 12.51 -8.27 2.56
N GLY A 146 13.06 -8.55 3.75
CA GLY A 146 12.83 -7.74 4.94
C GLY A 146 13.34 -6.32 4.77
N MET A 147 14.55 -6.14 4.21
CA MET A 147 15.11 -4.82 3.96
C MET A 147 14.35 -4.06 2.88
N VAL A 148 13.90 -4.72 1.82
CA VAL A 148 13.01 -4.11 0.82
C VAL A 148 11.74 -3.59 1.48
N MET A 149 11.10 -4.37 2.36
CA MET A 149 9.92 -3.93 3.12
C MET A 149 10.22 -2.70 4.00
N VAL A 150 11.33 -2.69 4.73
CA VAL A 150 11.72 -1.56 5.59
C VAL A 150 11.91 -0.28 4.75
N ILE A 151 12.56 -0.38 3.61
CA ILE A 151 12.77 0.75 2.70
C ILE A 151 11.44 1.28 2.18
N VAL A 152 10.56 0.39 1.71
CA VAL A 152 9.21 0.75 1.25
C VAL A 152 8.44 1.46 2.36
N ILE A 153 8.47 0.94 3.59
CA ILE A 153 7.79 1.55 4.74
C ILE A 153 8.33 2.96 4.98
N ILE A 154 9.63 3.12 5.13
CA ILE A 154 10.25 4.41 5.46
C ILE A 154 9.96 5.46 4.38
N THR A 155 10.09 5.09 3.11
CA THR A 155 9.90 6.03 1.98
C THR A 155 8.44 6.41 1.73
N SER A 156 7.48 5.57 2.15
CA SER A 156 6.05 5.83 1.99
C SER A 156 5.45 6.65 3.15
N ILE A 157 6.00 6.57 4.37
CA ILE A 157 5.54 7.33 5.55
C ILE A 157 5.31 8.82 5.26
N PRO A 158 6.23 9.57 4.60
CA PRO A 158 6.04 11.00 4.36
C PRO A 158 4.79 11.35 3.54
N GLY A 159 4.41 10.48 2.58
CA GLY A 159 3.21 10.67 1.76
C GLY A 159 1.95 10.67 2.61
N TYR A 160 1.78 9.63 3.42
CA TYR A 160 0.65 9.50 4.36
C TYR A 160 0.68 10.56 5.43
N GLY A 161 1.87 10.85 5.99
CA GLY A 161 2.05 11.86 7.02
C GLY A 161 1.63 13.25 6.57
N ARG A 162 2.02 13.67 5.37
CA ARG A 162 1.62 14.98 4.82
C ARG A 162 0.13 15.06 4.54
N LEU A 163 -0.48 14.02 3.98
CA LEU A 163 -1.91 14.00 3.73
C LEU A 163 -2.70 14.02 5.04
N ALA A 164 -2.31 13.22 6.03
CA ALA A 164 -2.94 13.22 7.34
C ALA A 164 -2.81 14.58 8.04
N ARG A 165 -1.62 15.20 7.98
CA ARG A 165 -1.36 16.53 8.52
C ARG A 165 -2.25 17.60 7.89
N THR A 166 -2.28 17.69 6.56
CA THR A 166 -3.09 18.72 5.87
C THR A 166 -4.58 18.53 6.13
N SER A 167 -5.07 17.30 6.15
CA SER A 167 -6.45 16.98 6.49
C SER A 167 -6.77 17.32 7.95
N THR A 168 -5.85 17.08 8.87
CA THR A 168 -6.00 17.44 10.30
C THR A 168 -6.03 18.95 10.48
N LEU A 169 -5.14 19.70 9.81
CA LEU A 169 -5.11 21.16 9.85
C LEU A 169 -6.41 21.79 9.34
N ALA A 170 -7.00 21.23 8.30
CA ALA A 170 -8.28 21.70 7.75
C ALA A 170 -9.44 21.51 8.73
N LEU A 171 -9.39 20.46 9.56
CA LEU A 171 -10.48 20.13 10.49
C LEU A 171 -10.30 20.74 11.88
N ARG A 172 -9.08 20.97 12.35
CA ARG A 172 -8.81 21.33 13.76
C ARG A 172 -9.49 22.61 14.22
N ASN A 173 -9.80 23.53 13.31
CA ASN A 173 -10.45 24.81 13.59
C ASN A 173 -11.93 24.80 13.16
N ALA A 174 -12.50 23.66 12.81
CA ALA A 174 -13.91 23.55 12.45
C ALA A 174 -14.81 23.77 13.69
N ASP A 175 -16.00 24.37 13.47
CA ASP A 175 -16.92 24.76 14.54
C ASP A 175 -17.29 23.60 15.47
N PHE A 176 -17.49 22.41 14.92
CA PHE A 176 -17.82 21.22 15.72
C PHE A 176 -16.65 20.77 16.61
N ILE A 177 -15.39 20.96 16.17
CA ILE A 177 -14.21 20.68 17.00
C ILE A 177 -14.09 21.71 18.14
N THR A 178 -14.31 23.00 17.81
CA THR A 178 -14.30 24.07 18.80
C THR A 178 -15.41 23.87 19.84
N ALA A 179 -16.60 23.44 19.44
CA ALA A 179 -17.67 23.09 20.36
C ALA A 179 -17.30 21.95 21.29
N GLU A 180 -16.72 20.85 20.78
CA GLU A 180 -16.25 19.72 21.60
C GLU A 180 -15.19 20.13 22.61
N GLN A 181 -14.23 20.97 22.19
CA GLN A 181 -13.20 21.50 23.10
C GLN A 181 -13.83 22.39 24.20
N SER A 182 -14.83 23.21 23.86
CA SER A 182 -15.56 24.02 24.82
C SER A 182 -16.32 23.19 25.86
N LEU A 183 -16.73 21.96 25.49
CA LEU A 183 -17.33 20.98 26.40
C LEU A 183 -16.29 20.20 27.20
N GLY A 184 -14.98 20.53 27.09
CA GLY A 184 -13.92 19.89 27.84
C GLY A 184 -13.32 18.64 27.20
N ALA A 185 -13.54 18.41 25.90
CA ALA A 185 -12.93 17.28 25.21
C ALA A 185 -11.41 17.47 25.10
N GLY A 186 -10.65 16.50 25.60
CA GLY A 186 -9.18 16.50 25.49
C GLY A 186 -8.70 16.13 24.07
N PRO A 187 -7.41 16.41 23.76
CA PRO A 187 -6.83 16.21 22.42
C PRO A 187 -7.01 14.81 21.86
N VAL A 188 -6.83 13.77 22.66
CA VAL A 188 -6.95 12.37 22.22
C VAL A 188 -8.39 12.07 21.79
N ARG A 189 -9.40 12.57 22.56
CA ARG A 189 -10.81 12.39 22.23
C ARG A 189 -11.17 13.08 20.92
N VAL A 190 -10.67 14.29 20.70
CA VAL A 190 -10.87 15.05 19.47
C VAL A 190 -10.22 14.33 18.28
N LEU A 191 -8.97 13.92 18.43
CA LEU A 191 -8.24 13.22 17.36
C LEU A 191 -8.92 11.89 16.99
N ALA A 192 -9.20 11.03 17.97
CA ALA A 192 -9.75 9.69 17.71
C ALA A 192 -11.23 9.71 17.34
N GLY A 193 -12.03 10.58 17.97
CA GLY A 193 -13.50 10.60 17.78
C GLY A 193 -13.96 11.42 16.58
N HIS A 194 -13.23 12.49 16.25
CA HIS A 194 -13.69 13.47 15.26
C HIS A 194 -12.75 13.64 14.07
N ILE A 195 -11.44 13.71 14.28
CA ILE A 195 -10.48 13.95 13.18
C ILE A 195 -10.21 12.65 12.42
N LEU A 196 -9.83 11.57 13.10
CA LEU A 196 -9.50 10.29 12.49
C LEU A 196 -10.57 9.75 11.53
N PRO A 197 -11.87 9.72 11.88
CA PRO A 197 -12.91 9.22 10.97
C PRO A 197 -13.02 10.01 9.65
N ASN A 198 -12.65 11.28 9.68
CA ASN A 198 -12.68 12.14 8.49
C ASN A 198 -11.39 12.05 7.67
N VAL A 199 -10.26 11.82 8.31
CA VAL A 199 -8.94 11.76 7.66
C VAL A 199 -8.68 10.41 7.01
N ILE A 200 -9.24 9.32 7.56
CA ILE A 200 -8.95 7.96 7.10
C ILE A 200 -9.41 7.71 5.64
N GLY A 201 -10.51 8.31 5.20
CA GLY A 201 -11.04 8.11 3.85
C GLY A 201 -10.06 8.48 2.75
N PRO A 202 -9.57 9.73 2.69
CA PRO A 202 -8.53 10.14 1.75
C PRO A 202 -7.25 9.31 1.83
N LEU A 203 -6.85 8.89 3.03
CA LEU A 203 -5.66 8.05 3.22
C LEU A 203 -5.83 6.64 2.67
N LEU A 204 -7.02 6.04 2.78
CA LEU A 204 -7.29 4.73 2.16
C LEU A 204 -7.27 4.81 0.63
N ILE A 205 -7.70 5.94 0.05
CA ILE A 205 -7.58 6.17 -1.41
C ILE A 205 -6.10 6.23 -1.80
N LEU A 206 -5.29 7.00 -1.07
CA LEU A 206 -3.86 7.08 -1.31
C LEU A 206 -3.19 5.70 -1.16
N ALA A 207 -3.57 4.94 -0.14
CA ALA A 207 -3.06 3.58 0.08
C ALA A 207 -3.37 2.64 -1.10
N ALA A 208 -4.58 2.72 -1.64
CA ALA A 208 -4.93 1.93 -2.82
C ALA A 208 -4.10 2.31 -4.06
N MET A 209 -3.77 3.60 -4.21
CA MET A 209 -2.90 4.10 -5.30
C MET A 209 -1.44 3.72 -5.09
N ASP A 210 -0.97 3.56 -3.86
CA ASP A 210 0.40 3.19 -3.55
C ASP A 210 0.70 1.70 -3.77
N VAL A 211 -0.30 0.81 -3.76
CA VAL A 211 -0.09 -0.63 -3.98
C VAL A 211 0.68 -0.91 -5.29
N PRO A 212 0.27 -0.40 -6.47
CA PRO A 212 1.03 -0.60 -7.70
C PRO A 212 2.43 0.01 -7.66
N VAL A 213 2.60 1.15 -6.99
CA VAL A 213 3.90 1.82 -6.85
C VAL A 213 4.88 0.95 -6.05
N VAL A 214 4.41 0.41 -4.92
CA VAL A 214 5.21 -0.49 -4.07
C VAL A 214 5.62 -1.76 -4.80
N VAL A 215 4.69 -2.37 -5.55
CA VAL A 215 4.98 -3.56 -6.37
C VAL A 215 6.01 -3.23 -7.47
N THR A 216 5.91 -2.05 -8.08
CA THR A 216 6.88 -1.62 -9.11
C THR A 216 8.27 -1.39 -8.52
N ILE A 217 8.36 -0.79 -7.32
CA ILE A 217 9.64 -0.61 -6.62
C ILE A 217 10.25 -1.98 -6.28
N GLU A 218 9.46 -2.89 -5.73
CA GLU A 218 9.91 -4.26 -5.41
C GLU A 218 10.42 -4.98 -6.65
N ALA A 219 9.66 -4.97 -7.74
CA ALA A 219 10.06 -5.60 -9.00
C ALA A 219 11.36 -5.00 -9.56
N GLY A 220 11.53 -3.67 -9.45
CA GLY A 220 12.77 -2.99 -9.85
C GLY A 220 13.96 -3.40 -9.00
N LEU A 221 13.79 -3.52 -7.69
CA LEU A 221 14.84 -3.97 -6.77
C LEU A 221 15.19 -5.45 -7.01
N SER A 222 14.20 -6.32 -7.16
CA SER A 222 14.37 -7.73 -7.53
C SER A 222 15.11 -7.92 -8.86
N PHE A 223 14.83 -7.05 -9.86
CA PHE A 223 15.56 -7.06 -11.13
C PHE A 223 17.05 -6.70 -10.96
N LEU A 224 17.36 -5.84 -10.00
CA LEU A 224 18.75 -5.48 -9.64
C LEU A 224 19.44 -6.53 -8.77
N GLY A 225 18.78 -7.65 -8.46
CA GLY A 225 19.33 -8.75 -7.67
C GLY A 225 19.22 -8.56 -6.15
N LEU A 226 18.28 -7.72 -5.72
CA LEU A 226 18.04 -7.36 -4.32
C LEU A 226 16.87 -8.12 -3.71
#